data_249267a5542d2a58f0bb4a0ba4751d93
#
_entry.id   249267a5542d2a58f0bb4a0ba4751d93
#
_cell.length_a   1.000
_cell.length_b   1.000
_cell.length_c   1.000
_cell.angle_alpha   90.00
_cell.angle_beta   90.00
_cell.angle_gamma   90.00
#
_symmetry.space_group_name_H-M   'P 1'
#
loop_
_entity.id
_entity.type
_entity.pdbx_description
1 polymer ?
#
loop_
_entity_poly.entity_id
_entity_poly.type
_entity_poly.pdbx_seq_one_letter_code
_entity_poly.pdbx_strand_id
1 'polypeptide(L)'
;MKKTSLKLTTLLGLFLLPFTAFAEEPIQSLNKMSQAMRDLNYELAFVQTTPTNMDSFRYRHIKQGQKVYAQLVTLDGEQQEIIQRGNLVSYFQPGSRAFTINSGEIVDALPAVIRTDFSKLSQNYDFIKLGKDRIAGRFVDTIRIVPKDDFRYQYLVFLDEENGLLLRGDMLDREGKLLDQFRVVTLYIDDRLRGLTDYLNKVSVPPLLNESKQESSLAVNWKTDWLPQGFDLVSQNQDVMDGEVVENALFSDGLFTFTLYVNKADSTAATENTWKQGAYTIYSEVMGDKEITFIGQLPIAAAKRIVQGVTFLK
;
A
#
# COMPACT_ATOMS: atom_id res chain seq x y z
N MET A 1 -13.13 -89.00 -18.60
CA MET A 1 -13.39 -88.00 -17.56
C MET A 1 -12.43 -86.87 -17.79
N LYS A 2 -12.87 -85.74 -18.41
CA LYS A 2 -12.09 -84.54 -18.66
C LYS A 2 -12.35 -83.54 -17.56
N LYS A 3 -11.31 -83.15 -16.78
CA LYS A 3 -11.41 -82.10 -15.79
C LYS A 3 -11.11 -80.75 -16.47
N THR A 4 -12.09 -79.86 -16.52
CA THR A 4 -11.99 -78.46 -17.00
C THR A 4 -11.58 -77.62 -15.83
N SER A 5 -10.38 -76.96 -15.88
CA SER A 5 -9.94 -76.03 -14.89
C SER A 5 -10.33 -74.58 -15.31
N LEU A 6 -11.15 -73.96 -14.50
CA LEU A 6 -11.62 -72.56 -14.66
C LEU A 6 -10.52 -71.61 -14.09
N LYS A 7 -9.88 -70.84 -14.96
CA LYS A 7 -8.92 -69.79 -14.54
C LYS A 7 -9.74 -68.52 -14.20
N LEU A 8 -9.76 -68.15 -12.93
CA LEU A 8 -10.33 -66.92 -12.42
C LEU A 8 -9.30 -65.76 -12.61
N THR A 9 -9.54 -64.91 -13.58
CA THR A 9 -8.70 -63.71 -13.84
C THR A 9 -9.26 -62.56 -12.98
N THR A 10 -8.53 -62.23 -11.91
CA THR A 10 -8.84 -61.08 -11.04
C THR A 10 -8.38 -59.78 -11.74
N LEU A 11 -9.34 -58.99 -12.24
CA LEU A 11 -9.10 -57.68 -12.83
C LEU A 11 -8.95 -56.63 -11.69
N LEU A 12 -7.70 -56.24 -11.39
CA LEU A 12 -7.38 -55.21 -10.39
C LEU A 12 -7.64 -53.82 -11.02
N GLY A 13 -8.83 -53.29 -10.78
CA GLY A 13 -9.17 -51.91 -11.20
C GLY A 13 -8.42 -50.88 -10.41
N LEU A 14 -7.42 -50.23 -11.04
CA LEU A 14 -6.68 -49.11 -10.49
C LEU A 14 -7.59 -47.86 -10.50
N PHE A 15 -8.21 -47.52 -9.37
CA PHE A 15 -8.98 -46.30 -9.19
C PHE A 15 -8.00 -45.11 -9.13
N LEU A 16 -7.78 -44.44 -10.27
CA LEU A 16 -7.15 -43.11 -10.34
C LEU A 16 -8.16 -42.10 -9.79
N LEU A 17 -8.08 -41.77 -8.50
CA LEU A 17 -8.76 -40.62 -7.93
C LEU A 17 -8.14 -39.34 -8.56
N PRO A 18 -8.94 -38.49 -9.19
CA PRO A 18 -8.41 -37.18 -9.62
C PRO A 18 -8.04 -36.39 -8.37
N PHE A 19 -6.74 -36.11 -8.19
CA PHE A 19 -6.27 -35.09 -7.29
C PHE A 19 -6.73 -33.74 -7.87
N THR A 20 -7.89 -33.26 -7.44
CA THR A 20 -8.27 -31.87 -7.64
C THR A 20 -7.35 -31.04 -6.75
N ALA A 21 -6.28 -30.55 -7.31
CA ALA A 21 -5.52 -29.47 -6.69
C ALA A 21 -6.48 -28.27 -6.59
N PHE A 22 -7.00 -27.98 -5.39
CA PHE A 22 -7.70 -26.76 -5.12
C PHE A 22 -6.68 -25.63 -5.29
N ALA A 23 -6.76 -24.93 -6.44
CA ALA A 23 -6.02 -23.69 -6.59
C ALA A 23 -6.59 -22.69 -5.57
N GLU A 24 -5.73 -22.18 -4.69
CA GLU A 24 -6.12 -21.14 -3.73
C GLU A 24 -6.69 -19.94 -4.50
N GLU A 25 -7.85 -19.45 -4.09
CA GLU A 25 -8.48 -18.27 -4.69
C GLU A 25 -7.56 -17.06 -4.54
N PRO A 26 -7.34 -16.23 -5.59
CA PRO A 26 -6.42 -15.10 -5.54
C PRO A 26 -6.64 -14.16 -4.36
N ILE A 27 -7.89 -13.92 -3.97
CA ILE A 27 -8.24 -13.07 -2.82
C ILE A 27 -7.73 -13.67 -1.50
N GLN A 28 -7.79 -15.02 -1.35
CA GLN A 28 -7.28 -15.68 -0.14
C GLN A 28 -5.77 -15.54 -0.05
N SER A 29 -5.04 -15.72 -1.17
CA SER A 29 -3.60 -15.51 -1.22
C SER A 29 -3.22 -14.06 -0.87
N LEU A 30 -3.97 -13.07 -1.37
CA LEU A 30 -3.75 -11.65 -1.07
C LEU A 30 -4.04 -11.31 0.40
N ASN A 31 -5.12 -11.84 0.99
CA ASN A 31 -5.41 -11.64 2.42
C ASN A 31 -4.36 -12.34 3.30
N LYS A 32 -3.86 -13.53 2.89
CA LYS A 32 -2.75 -14.21 3.56
C LYS A 32 -1.47 -13.38 3.51
N MET A 33 -1.17 -12.71 2.38
CA MET A 33 -0.07 -11.77 2.27
C MET A 33 -0.21 -10.64 3.31
N SER A 34 -1.35 -9.95 3.36
CA SER A 34 -1.55 -8.87 4.33
C SER A 34 -1.45 -9.35 5.77
N GLN A 35 -1.87 -10.59 6.06
CA GLN A 35 -1.70 -11.19 7.38
C GLN A 35 -0.23 -11.53 7.66
N ALA A 36 0.49 -12.15 6.71
CA ALA A 36 1.90 -12.50 6.87
C ALA A 36 2.77 -11.26 7.13
N MET A 37 2.52 -10.17 6.38
CA MET A 37 3.23 -8.90 6.57
C MET A 37 3.02 -8.30 7.98
N ARG A 38 1.89 -8.55 8.62
CA ARG A 38 1.59 -8.08 10.00
C ARG A 38 2.04 -9.02 11.11
N ASP A 39 2.13 -10.32 10.84
CA ASP A 39 2.25 -11.33 11.89
C ASP A 39 3.62 -11.98 11.99
N LEU A 40 4.38 -12.04 10.89
CA LEU A 40 5.69 -12.69 10.87
C LEU A 40 6.81 -11.77 11.40
N ASN A 41 7.88 -12.40 11.89
CA ASN A 41 9.13 -11.73 12.20
C ASN A 41 10.06 -11.88 10.99
N TYR A 42 10.40 -10.77 10.33
CA TYR A 42 11.19 -10.79 9.11
C TYR A 42 12.07 -9.55 8.94
N GLU A 43 13.11 -9.70 8.14
CA GLU A 43 13.95 -8.62 7.61
C GLU A 43 13.91 -8.67 6.08
N LEU A 44 13.67 -7.52 5.45
CA LEU A 44 13.76 -7.31 4.02
C LEU A 44 14.88 -6.31 3.71
N ALA A 45 15.75 -6.63 2.75
CA ALA A 45 16.42 -5.59 1.99
C ALA A 45 15.71 -5.50 0.63
N PHE A 46 15.30 -4.30 0.25
CA PHE A 46 14.51 -4.06 -0.94
C PHE A 46 14.90 -2.76 -1.65
N VAL A 47 14.53 -2.69 -2.92
CA VAL A 47 14.67 -1.50 -3.76
C VAL A 47 13.28 -1.00 -4.12
N GLN A 48 13.09 0.30 -4.02
CA GLN A 48 11.94 1.01 -4.59
C GLN A 48 12.41 1.76 -5.83
N THR A 49 11.72 1.56 -6.95
CA THR A 49 12.06 2.17 -8.24
C THR A 49 10.86 2.92 -8.78
N THR A 50 11.08 4.17 -9.15
CA THR A 50 10.16 4.98 -9.95
C THR A 50 10.83 5.30 -11.30
N PRO A 51 10.14 5.88 -12.27
CA PRO A 51 10.76 6.27 -13.55
C PRO A 51 11.97 7.21 -13.45
N THR A 52 12.11 7.92 -12.33
CA THR A 52 13.12 8.97 -12.12
C THR A 52 14.07 8.69 -10.95
N ASN A 53 13.76 7.72 -10.09
CA ASN A 53 14.54 7.45 -8.88
C ASN A 53 14.60 5.96 -8.55
N MET A 54 15.65 5.57 -7.83
CA MET A 54 15.83 4.23 -7.28
C MET A 54 16.51 4.36 -5.91
N ASP A 55 15.81 3.92 -4.87
CA ASP A 55 16.27 3.95 -3.49
C ASP A 55 16.31 2.54 -2.91
N SER A 56 17.25 2.26 -2.03
CA SER A 56 17.34 0.98 -1.34
C SER A 56 17.14 1.12 0.16
N PHE A 57 16.49 0.11 0.75
CA PHE A 57 16.06 0.12 2.13
C PHE A 57 16.27 -1.23 2.80
N ARG A 58 16.38 -1.18 4.13
CA ARG A 58 16.23 -2.35 4.99
C ARG A 58 15.07 -2.14 5.94
N TYR A 59 14.13 -3.06 5.93
CA TYR A 59 12.97 -3.07 6.82
C TYR A 59 13.00 -4.32 7.69
N ARG A 60 12.79 -4.13 8.99
CA ARG A 60 12.69 -5.20 9.99
C ARG A 60 11.36 -5.09 10.70
N HIS A 61 10.66 -6.20 10.82
CA HIS A 61 9.37 -6.30 11.48
C HIS A 61 9.39 -7.40 12.53
N ILE A 62 8.94 -7.07 13.73
CA ILE A 62 8.92 -7.99 14.86
C ILE A 62 7.60 -7.82 15.59
N LYS A 63 6.86 -8.91 15.74
CA LYS A 63 5.64 -8.97 16.54
C LYS A 63 5.89 -9.70 17.84
N GLN A 64 5.65 -9.04 18.96
CA GLN A 64 5.71 -9.63 20.31
C GLN A 64 4.36 -9.47 21.00
N GLY A 65 3.56 -10.54 21.01
CA GLY A 65 2.17 -10.47 21.45
C GLY A 65 1.35 -9.52 20.58
N GLN A 66 0.80 -8.48 21.18
CA GLN A 66 0.03 -7.45 20.47
C GLN A 66 0.89 -6.25 20.04
N LYS A 67 2.17 -6.20 20.45
CA LYS A 67 3.04 -5.06 20.18
C LYS A 67 3.90 -5.32 18.96
N VAL A 68 3.89 -4.39 18.02
CA VAL A 68 4.77 -4.38 16.85
C VAL A 68 5.97 -3.50 17.12
N TYR A 69 7.14 -4.00 16.73
CA TYR A 69 8.38 -3.24 16.62
C TYR A 69 8.82 -3.30 15.18
N ALA A 70 9.14 -2.17 14.58
CA ALA A 70 9.69 -2.14 13.23
C ALA A 70 10.78 -1.08 13.10
N GLN A 71 11.64 -1.28 12.12
CA GLN A 71 12.71 -0.36 11.77
C GLN A 71 12.81 -0.31 10.25
N LEU A 72 12.82 0.89 9.70
CA LEU A 72 13.15 1.17 8.30
C LEU A 72 14.42 2.03 8.26
N VAL A 73 15.39 1.63 7.45
CA VAL A 73 16.65 2.37 7.28
C VAL A 73 16.94 2.49 5.79
N THR A 74 17.33 3.69 5.33
CA THR A 74 17.90 3.86 3.97
C THR A 74 19.27 3.20 3.90
N LEU A 75 19.59 2.56 2.78
CA LEU A 75 20.88 1.90 2.53
C LEU A 75 21.81 2.71 1.62
N ASP A 76 21.28 3.70 0.93
CA ASP A 76 21.98 4.65 0.10
C ASP A 76 21.49 6.09 0.38
N GLY A 77 22.24 7.07 -0.10
CA GLY A 77 21.97 8.49 0.14
C GLY A 77 22.13 8.92 1.59
N GLU A 78 21.33 9.89 2.02
CA GLU A 78 21.31 10.34 3.42
C GLU A 78 20.69 9.25 4.31
N GLN A 79 21.39 8.95 5.42
CA GLN A 79 20.93 7.94 6.35
C GLN A 79 19.68 8.41 7.09
N GLN A 80 18.55 7.77 6.81
CA GLN A 80 17.30 7.94 7.55
C GLN A 80 16.99 6.67 8.31
N GLU A 81 16.47 6.82 9.52
CA GLU A 81 15.96 5.72 10.33
C GLU A 81 14.57 6.07 10.84
N ILE A 82 13.62 5.15 10.63
CA ILE A 82 12.27 5.23 11.16
C ILE A 82 12.07 4.04 12.08
N ILE A 83 11.63 4.30 13.31
CA ILE A 83 11.46 3.29 14.36
C ILE A 83 10.01 3.28 14.82
N GLN A 84 9.38 2.10 14.73
CA GLN A 84 8.07 1.86 15.31
C GLN A 84 8.17 1.10 16.64
N ARG A 85 7.40 1.55 17.64
CA ARG A 85 7.23 0.89 18.95
C ARG A 85 5.76 0.90 19.36
N GLY A 86 5.03 -0.13 18.94
CA GLY A 86 3.56 -0.14 19.07
C GLY A 86 2.95 0.98 18.23
N ASN A 87 2.24 1.91 18.85
CA ASN A 87 1.57 3.01 18.17
C ASN A 87 2.43 4.28 18.01
N LEU A 88 3.71 4.20 18.31
CA LEU A 88 4.62 5.35 18.17
C LEU A 88 5.61 5.09 17.03
N VAL A 89 5.64 5.98 16.07
CA VAL A 89 6.60 5.96 14.95
C VAL A 89 7.48 7.20 15.04
N SER A 90 8.79 6.97 15.23
CA SER A 90 9.81 8.01 15.43
C SER A 90 10.67 8.13 14.19
N TYR A 91 10.89 9.36 13.72
CA TYR A 91 11.66 9.70 12.53
C TYR A 91 12.99 10.35 12.91
N PHE A 92 14.07 9.82 12.37
CA PHE A 92 15.44 10.29 12.55
C PHE A 92 16.04 10.55 11.18
N GLN A 93 16.34 11.83 10.90
CA GLN A 93 16.92 12.27 9.63
C GLN A 93 18.03 13.27 9.91
N PRO A 94 19.21 13.14 9.28
CA PRO A 94 20.28 14.13 9.41
C PRO A 94 19.81 15.53 9.02
N GLY A 95 20.28 16.54 9.74
CA GLY A 95 19.92 17.93 9.46
C GLY A 95 18.51 18.36 9.86
N SER A 96 17.67 17.44 10.30
CA SER A 96 16.30 17.70 10.77
C SER A 96 16.14 17.35 12.25
N ARG A 97 15.22 18.05 12.94
CA ARG A 97 14.87 17.68 14.31
C ARG A 97 14.06 16.39 14.30
N ALA A 98 14.52 15.37 15.04
CA ALA A 98 13.78 14.13 15.17
C ALA A 98 12.41 14.37 15.84
N PHE A 99 11.39 13.65 15.40
CA PHE A 99 10.02 13.72 15.92
C PHE A 99 9.36 12.37 15.96
N THR A 100 8.25 12.27 16.68
CA THR A 100 7.42 11.05 16.78
C THR A 100 5.99 11.39 16.40
N ILE A 101 5.32 10.49 15.72
CA ILE A 101 3.89 10.55 15.46
C ILE A 101 3.16 9.37 16.13
N ASN A 102 1.87 9.54 16.39
CA ASN A 102 1.01 8.45 16.81
C ASN A 102 0.48 7.73 15.56
N SER A 103 1.12 6.62 15.20
CA SER A 103 0.77 5.79 14.04
C SER A 103 0.92 4.32 14.39
N GLY A 104 0.01 3.49 13.91
CA GLY A 104 0.05 2.04 14.11
C GLY A 104 1.08 1.32 13.25
N GLU A 105 1.72 2.00 12.28
CA GLU A 105 2.63 1.40 11.31
C GLU A 105 3.54 2.41 10.62
N ILE A 106 4.68 1.92 10.10
CA ILE A 106 5.53 2.66 9.16
C ILE A 106 4.90 2.52 7.77
N VAL A 107 4.54 3.65 7.17
CA VAL A 107 3.96 3.71 5.81
C VAL A 107 4.99 4.06 4.73
N ASP A 108 6.12 4.60 5.13
CA ASP A 108 7.19 5.06 4.25
C ASP A 108 7.81 3.89 3.47
N ALA A 109 8.09 4.10 2.20
CA ALA A 109 8.74 3.16 1.30
C ALA A 109 8.09 1.76 1.16
N LEU A 110 7.02 1.47 1.91
CA LEU A 110 6.27 0.21 1.82
C LEU A 110 5.00 0.41 0.98
N PRO A 111 4.71 -0.50 0.02
CA PRO A 111 3.54 -0.35 -0.84
C PRO A 111 2.23 -0.54 -0.06
N ALA A 112 1.24 0.31 -0.32
CA ALA A 112 -0.06 0.28 0.36
C ALA A 112 -0.77 -1.08 0.26
N VAL A 113 -0.52 -1.82 -0.82
CA VAL A 113 -1.11 -3.13 -1.10
C VAL A 113 -0.89 -4.16 0.03
N ILE A 114 0.18 -4.04 0.83
CA ILE A 114 0.45 -4.97 1.95
C ILE A 114 -0.52 -4.81 3.13
N ARG A 115 -1.26 -3.70 3.20
CA ARG A 115 -2.17 -3.36 4.30
C ARG A 115 -3.65 -3.51 3.93
N THR A 116 -3.92 -3.83 2.67
CA THR A 116 -5.24 -3.86 2.07
C THR A 116 -6.06 -5.07 2.56
N ASP A 117 -7.34 -4.85 2.85
CA ASP A 117 -8.35 -5.90 3.04
C ASP A 117 -9.02 -6.20 1.70
N PHE A 118 -8.52 -7.22 1.02
CA PHE A 118 -8.98 -7.57 -0.33
C PHE A 118 -10.39 -8.14 -0.38
N SER A 119 -10.95 -8.60 0.75
CA SER A 119 -12.32 -9.15 0.80
C SER A 119 -13.38 -8.11 0.43
N LYS A 120 -13.09 -6.82 0.63
CA LYS A 120 -13.99 -5.70 0.33
C LYS A 120 -13.84 -5.15 -1.09
N LEU A 121 -12.79 -5.54 -1.80
CA LEU A 121 -12.43 -4.94 -3.10
C LEU A 121 -13.02 -5.65 -4.32
N SER A 122 -13.63 -6.82 -4.16
CA SER A 122 -14.13 -7.65 -5.28
C SER A 122 -15.21 -6.98 -6.14
N GLN A 123 -15.87 -5.95 -5.62
CA GLN A 123 -16.84 -5.16 -6.39
C GLN A 123 -16.15 -4.25 -7.42
N ASN A 124 -14.97 -3.74 -7.11
CA ASN A 124 -14.26 -2.72 -7.88
C ASN A 124 -13.02 -3.25 -8.61
N TYR A 125 -12.57 -4.48 -8.29
CA TYR A 125 -11.36 -5.09 -8.85
C TYR A 125 -11.58 -6.54 -9.23
N ASP A 126 -10.86 -6.95 -10.28
CA ASP A 126 -10.66 -8.35 -10.64
C ASP A 126 -9.27 -8.82 -10.19
N PHE A 127 -9.19 -10.04 -9.68
CA PHE A 127 -7.97 -10.67 -9.17
C PHE A 127 -7.62 -11.87 -10.06
N ILE A 128 -6.51 -11.77 -10.79
CA ILE A 128 -6.15 -12.74 -11.82
C ILE A 128 -4.84 -13.42 -11.44
N LYS A 129 -4.87 -14.73 -11.18
CA LYS A 129 -3.66 -15.53 -10.98
C LYS A 129 -2.97 -15.75 -12.33
N LEU A 130 -1.71 -15.31 -12.46
CA LEU A 130 -0.94 -15.40 -13.69
C LEU A 130 0.00 -16.61 -13.75
N GLY A 131 0.30 -17.22 -12.59
CA GLY A 131 1.21 -18.36 -12.50
C GLY A 131 2.35 -18.11 -11.53
N LYS A 132 3.49 -18.76 -11.76
CA LYS A 132 4.64 -18.77 -10.88
C LYS A 132 5.83 -18.04 -11.50
N ASP A 133 6.68 -17.46 -10.62
CA ASP A 133 7.92 -16.78 -10.99
C ASP A 133 8.96 -17.00 -9.87
N ARG A 134 10.11 -16.33 -9.96
CA ARG A 134 11.17 -16.40 -8.96
C ARG A 134 11.70 -15.02 -8.62
N ILE A 135 11.61 -14.63 -7.34
CA ILE A 135 12.10 -13.36 -6.79
C ILE A 135 13.02 -13.64 -5.60
N ALA A 136 14.15 -12.95 -5.52
CA ALA A 136 15.13 -13.12 -4.43
C ALA A 136 15.52 -14.60 -4.16
N GLY A 137 15.60 -15.42 -5.21
CA GLY A 137 15.90 -16.83 -5.10
C GLY A 137 14.74 -17.75 -4.67
N ARG A 138 13.53 -17.21 -4.44
CA ARG A 138 12.35 -17.89 -3.91
C ARG A 138 11.25 -18.01 -4.96
N PHE A 139 10.49 -19.09 -4.92
CA PHE A 139 9.31 -19.23 -5.77
C PHE A 139 8.18 -18.35 -5.28
N VAL A 140 7.47 -17.74 -6.22
CA VAL A 140 6.36 -16.82 -5.94
C VAL A 140 5.15 -17.14 -6.81
N ASP A 141 3.96 -16.96 -6.24
CA ASP A 141 2.71 -16.86 -6.98
C ASP A 141 2.52 -15.42 -7.46
N THR A 142 2.13 -15.25 -8.73
CA THR A 142 1.91 -13.93 -9.33
C THR A 142 0.43 -13.66 -9.50
N ILE A 143 -0.03 -12.53 -8.96
CA ILE A 143 -1.43 -12.10 -9.04
C ILE A 143 -1.49 -10.68 -9.61
N ARG A 144 -2.38 -10.48 -10.57
CA ARG A 144 -2.70 -9.16 -11.12
C ARG A 144 -4.00 -8.65 -10.51
N ILE A 145 -3.98 -7.41 -10.01
CA ILE A 145 -5.12 -6.70 -9.46
C ILE A 145 -5.51 -5.64 -10.48
N VAL A 146 -6.67 -5.80 -11.11
CA VAL A 146 -7.14 -4.97 -12.21
C VAL A 146 -8.38 -4.22 -11.78
N PRO A 147 -8.40 -2.88 -11.79
CA PRO A 147 -9.63 -2.13 -11.54
C PRO A 147 -10.65 -2.37 -12.67
N LYS A 148 -11.93 -2.37 -12.31
CA LYS A 148 -13.04 -2.53 -13.26
C LYS A 148 -13.39 -1.22 -13.98
N ASP A 149 -12.71 -0.14 -13.64
CA ASP A 149 -12.85 1.18 -14.27
C ASP A 149 -11.51 1.70 -14.83
N ASP A 150 -11.55 2.89 -15.45
CA ASP A 150 -10.40 3.52 -16.08
C ASP A 150 -9.73 4.59 -15.19
N PHE A 151 -10.12 4.68 -13.91
CA PHE A 151 -9.73 5.77 -13.01
C PHE A 151 -8.68 5.38 -11.99
N ARG A 152 -8.15 4.14 -12.07
CA ARG A 152 -7.16 3.58 -11.15
C ARG A 152 -6.01 2.95 -11.88
N TYR A 153 -4.90 2.78 -11.17
CA TYR A 153 -3.77 1.98 -11.61
C TYR A 153 -3.98 0.49 -11.33
N GLN A 154 -3.18 -0.36 -11.95
CA GLN A 154 -3.16 -1.80 -11.74
C GLN A 154 -1.99 -2.16 -10.82
N TYR A 155 -2.13 -3.27 -10.09
CA TYR A 155 -1.02 -3.89 -9.39
C TYR A 155 -0.68 -5.27 -9.98
N LEU A 156 0.61 -5.58 -10.02
CA LEU A 156 1.13 -6.92 -10.21
C LEU A 156 1.93 -7.28 -8.96
N VAL A 157 1.48 -8.30 -8.21
CA VAL A 157 2.08 -8.70 -6.94
C VAL A 157 2.65 -10.10 -7.01
N PHE A 158 3.79 -10.32 -6.36
CA PHE A 158 4.54 -11.57 -6.34
C PHE A 158 4.69 -12.02 -4.89
N LEU A 159 3.97 -13.08 -4.53
CA LEU A 159 3.82 -13.56 -3.17
C LEU A 159 4.68 -14.81 -2.96
N ASP A 160 5.47 -14.82 -1.92
CA ASP A 160 6.29 -15.99 -1.54
C ASP A 160 5.40 -17.21 -1.27
N GLU A 161 5.69 -18.34 -1.94
CA GLU A 161 4.90 -19.57 -1.80
C GLU A 161 4.98 -20.17 -0.39
N GLU A 162 6.09 -20.00 0.32
CA GLU A 162 6.29 -20.63 1.63
C GLU A 162 5.54 -19.88 2.75
N ASN A 163 5.55 -18.54 2.71
CA ASN A 163 5.09 -17.72 3.85
C ASN A 163 4.08 -16.64 3.47
N GLY A 164 3.87 -16.39 2.18
CA GLY A 164 2.91 -15.41 1.68
C GLY A 164 3.42 -13.96 1.65
N LEU A 165 4.65 -13.65 2.09
CA LEU A 165 5.16 -12.28 2.07
C LEU A 165 5.23 -11.72 0.65
N LEU A 166 4.99 -10.42 0.50
CA LEU A 166 5.19 -9.71 -0.76
C LEU A 166 6.69 -9.58 -1.06
N LEU A 167 7.15 -10.17 -2.17
CA LEU A 167 8.54 -10.04 -2.63
C LEU A 167 8.71 -9.05 -3.78
N ARG A 168 7.66 -8.76 -4.51
CA ARG A 168 7.63 -7.68 -5.52
C ARG A 168 6.21 -7.18 -5.69
N GLY A 169 6.08 -5.85 -5.83
CA GLY A 169 4.85 -5.18 -6.18
C GLY A 169 5.11 -4.14 -7.24
N ASP A 170 4.49 -4.27 -8.41
CA ASP A 170 4.58 -3.32 -9.49
C ASP A 170 3.26 -2.56 -9.61
N MET A 171 3.31 -1.25 -9.59
CA MET A 171 2.17 -0.41 -9.96
C MET A 171 2.29 -0.02 -11.43
N LEU A 172 1.26 -0.30 -12.19
CA LEU A 172 1.24 -0.13 -13.64
C LEU A 172 0.12 0.83 -14.04
N ASP A 173 0.38 1.65 -15.07
CA ASP A 173 -0.69 2.39 -15.71
C ASP A 173 -1.58 1.44 -16.56
N ARG A 174 -2.56 2.02 -17.23
CA ARG A 174 -3.53 1.28 -18.03
C ARG A 174 -2.87 0.56 -19.22
N GLU A 175 -1.84 1.15 -19.79
CA GLU A 175 -1.05 0.63 -20.90
C GLU A 175 -0.02 -0.42 -20.47
N GLY A 176 0.09 -0.67 -19.14
CA GLY A 176 1.03 -1.61 -18.55
C GLY A 176 2.43 -1.04 -18.32
N LYS A 177 2.61 0.28 -18.42
CA LYS A 177 3.88 0.93 -18.11
C LYS A 177 4.10 0.98 -16.61
N LEU A 178 5.32 0.66 -16.19
CA LEU A 178 5.72 0.70 -14.79
C LEU A 178 5.76 2.14 -14.27
N LEU A 179 5.04 2.36 -13.16
CA LEU A 179 4.98 3.65 -12.44
C LEU A 179 5.77 3.60 -11.14
N ASP A 180 5.70 2.49 -10.42
CA ASP A 180 6.37 2.26 -9.15
C ASP A 180 6.64 0.76 -8.98
N GLN A 181 7.79 0.40 -8.41
CA GLN A 181 8.13 -0.98 -8.11
C GLN A 181 8.78 -1.08 -6.73
N PHE A 182 8.20 -1.91 -5.89
CA PHE A 182 8.82 -2.46 -4.70
C PHE A 182 9.41 -3.84 -5.05
N ARG A 183 10.68 -4.08 -4.75
CA ARG A 183 11.33 -5.36 -5.07
C ARG A 183 12.30 -5.79 -3.97
N VAL A 184 12.02 -6.91 -3.34
CA VAL A 184 12.89 -7.54 -2.34
C VAL A 184 14.11 -8.14 -3.02
N VAL A 185 15.27 -7.88 -2.43
CA VAL A 185 16.58 -8.43 -2.83
C VAL A 185 16.96 -9.58 -1.90
N THR A 186 16.74 -9.42 -0.59
CA THR A 186 16.94 -10.48 0.40
C THR A 186 15.80 -10.52 1.40
N LEU A 187 15.44 -11.73 1.82
CA LEU A 187 14.44 -12.00 2.86
C LEU A 187 15.04 -12.90 3.92
N TYR A 188 14.92 -12.52 5.19
CA TYR A 188 15.16 -13.37 6.35
C TYR A 188 13.91 -13.45 7.21
N ILE A 189 13.53 -14.69 7.57
CA ILE A 189 12.45 -14.96 8.53
C ILE A 189 13.10 -15.65 9.70
N ASP A 190 13.14 -15.01 10.86
CA ASP A 190 13.85 -15.55 12.00
C ASP A 190 13.39 -14.93 13.34
N ASP A 191 13.14 -15.79 14.30
CA ASP A 191 12.85 -15.37 15.68
C ASP A 191 14.04 -14.70 16.38
N ARG A 192 15.28 -14.87 15.89
CA ARG A 192 16.47 -14.16 16.38
C ARG A 192 16.39 -12.64 16.22
N LEU A 193 15.57 -12.15 15.28
CA LEU A 193 15.30 -10.71 15.15
C LEU A 193 14.73 -10.10 16.44
N ARG A 194 14.21 -10.91 17.36
CA ARG A 194 13.71 -10.44 18.67
C ARG A 194 14.76 -9.68 19.47
N GLY A 195 16.05 -9.96 19.27
CA GLY A 195 17.14 -9.19 19.88
C GLY A 195 17.21 -7.73 19.45
N LEU A 196 16.62 -7.38 18.29
CA LEU A 196 16.51 -5.99 17.83
C LEU A 196 15.61 -5.14 18.74
N THR A 197 14.62 -5.74 19.39
CA THR A 197 13.72 -5.01 20.31
C THR A 197 14.46 -4.36 21.46
N ASP A 198 15.57 -4.98 21.93
CA ASP A 198 16.41 -4.41 22.99
C ASP A 198 17.09 -3.11 22.52
N TYR A 199 17.56 -3.08 21.27
CA TYR A 199 18.09 -1.87 20.65
C TYR A 199 16.98 -0.81 20.50
N LEU A 200 15.86 -1.17 19.89
CA LEU A 200 14.76 -0.25 19.63
C LEU A 200 14.19 0.37 20.92
N ASN A 201 14.16 -0.40 22.02
CA ASN A 201 13.70 0.11 23.32
C ASN A 201 14.70 1.07 23.99
N LYS A 202 15.99 0.99 23.67
CA LYS A 202 17.03 1.87 24.19
C LYS A 202 17.11 3.23 23.50
N VAL A 203 16.64 3.30 22.23
CA VAL A 203 16.60 4.56 21.50
C VAL A 203 15.62 5.52 22.18
N SER A 204 16.07 6.74 22.49
CA SER A 204 15.20 7.77 23.08
C SER A 204 14.04 8.10 22.13
N VAL A 205 12.83 8.23 22.69
CA VAL A 205 11.66 8.66 21.91
C VAL A 205 11.75 10.18 21.70
N PRO A 206 11.84 10.65 20.47
CA PRO A 206 11.77 12.09 20.17
C PRO A 206 10.43 12.68 20.63
N PRO A 207 10.33 14.03 20.74
CA PRO A 207 9.07 14.67 21.06
C PRO A 207 7.95 14.22 20.12
N LEU A 208 6.77 13.98 20.70
CA LEU A 208 5.57 13.72 19.93
C LEU A 208 5.23 14.98 19.13
N LEU A 209 5.10 14.84 17.83
CA LEU A 209 4.51 15.88 17.01
C LEU A 209 3.03 15.93 17.43
N ASN A 210 2.72 16.89 18.30
CA ASN A 210 1.31 17.14 18.60
C ASN A 210 0.71 17.64 17.27
N GLU A 211 -0.06 16.77 16.63
CA GLU A 211 -1.16 17.30 15.85
C GLU A 211 -1.88 18.21 16.82
N SER A 212 -1.86 19.51 16.54
CA SER A 212 -2.67 20.45 17.31
C SER A 212 -4.04 19.80 17.32
N LYS A 213 -4.46 19.30 18.51
CA LYS A 213 -5.82 18.87 18.75
C LYS A 213 -6.71 20.10 18.72
N GLN A 214 -6.75 20.72 17.60
CA GLN A 214 -7.91 21.44 17.16
C GLN A 214 -8.83 20.33 16.65
N GLU A 215 -9.60 19.73 17.58
CA GLU A 215 -10.81 18.99 17.25
C GLU A 215 -11.80 19.98 16.61
N SER A 216 -11.38 20.56 15.53
CA SER A 216 -12.30 21.18 14.59
C SER A 216 -12.60 20.14 13.53
N SER A 217 -13.45 19.17 13.87
CA SER A 217 -14.30 18.53 12.87
C SER A 217 -15.29 19.58 12.36
N LEU A 218 -14.76 20.74 11.98
CA LEU A 218 -15.54 21.72 11.23
C LEU A 218 -15.81 21.08 9.90
N ALA A 219 -17.07 20.87 9.62
CA ALA A 219 -17.50 20.35 8.32
C ALA A 219 -16.91 21.27 7.25
N VAL A 220 -16.19 20.69 6.30
CA VAL A 220 -15.72 21.44 5.13
C VAL A 220 -16.91 22.03 4.37
N ASN A 221 -16.77 23.22 3.80
CA ASN A 221 -17.85 23.93 3.10
C ASN A 221 -17.97 23.54 1.62
N TRP A 222 -17.55 22.35 1.28
CA TRP A 222 -17.61 21.81 -0.08
C TRP A 222 -17.83 20.29 -0.07
N LYS A 223 -18.19 19.75 -1.21
CA LYS A 223 -18.29 18.31 -1.46
C LYS A 223 -17.81 18.02 -2.87
N THR A 224 -17.47 16.77 -3.16
CA THR A 224 -17.28 16.32 -4.53
C THR A 224 -18.51 15.53 -4.99
N ASP A 225 -19.07 15.92 -6.13
CA ASP A 225 -20.28 15.29 -6.69
C ASP A 225 -19.94 14.01 -7.46
N TRP A 226 -18.65 13.75 -7.71
CA TRP A 226 -18.19 12.55 -8.39
C TRP A 226 -16.92 11.97 -7.75
N LEU A 227 -16.96 10.68 -7.50
CA LEU A 227 -15.83 9.83 -7.10
C LEU A 227 -15.83 8.55 -7.94
N PRO A 228 -14.68 7.94 -8.22
CA PRO A 228 -14.66 6.56 -8.73
C PRO A 228 -15.38 5.64 -7.73
N GLN A 229 -16.08 4.63 -8.23
CA GLN A 229 -16.86 3.73 -7.40
C GLN A 229 -16.00 3.08 -6.30
N GLY A 230 -16.49 3.07 -5.05
CA GLY A 230 -15.82 2.46 -3.89
C GLY A 230 -14.86 3.38 -3.15
N PHE A 231 -14.68 4.64 -3.58
CA PHE A 231 -14.01 5.63 -2.76
C PHE A 231 -14.98 6.23 -1.75
N ASP A 232 -14.59 6.19 -0.49
CA ASP A 232 -15.30 6.78 0.63
C ASP A 232 -14.45 7.85 1.31
N LEU A 233 -15.11 8.81 1.96
CA LEU A 233 -14.47 9.80 2.81
C LEU A 233 -13.91 9.11 4.07
N VAL A 234 -12.60 9.22 4.30
CA VAL A 234 -11.92 8.67 5.47
C VAL A 234 -11.83 9.69 6.60
N SER A 235 -11.43 10.91 6.26
CA SER A 235 -11.31 12.02 7.21
C SER A 235 -11.44 13.37 6.49
N GLN A 236 -11.84 14.37 7.25
CA GLN A 236 -11.83 15.76 6.78
C GLN A 236 -11.38 16.65 7.93
N ASN A 237 -10.59 17.69 7.60
CA ASN A 237 -10.03 18.61 8.57
C ASN A 237 -10.00 20.03 7.99
N GLN A 238 -9.89 20.98 8.89
CA GLN A 238 -9.63 22.37 8.58
C GLN A 238 -8.42 22.83 9.40
N ASP A 239 -7.37 23.27 8.73
CA ASP A 239 -6.13 23.75 9.34
C ASP A 239 -5.93 25.23 9.02
N VAL A 240 -5.10 25.90 9.81
CA VAL A 240 -4.66 27.26 9.51
C VAL A 240 -3.16 27.21 9.20
N MET A 241 -2.80 27.46 7.94
CA MET A 241 -1.43 27.53 7.47
C MET A 241 -1.10 28.96 7.06
N ASP A 242 -0.08 29.55 7.65
CA ASP A 242 0.38 30.93 7.37
C ASP A 242 -0.74 32.00 7.50
N GLY A 243 -1.73 31.73 8.40
CA GLY A 243 -2.87 32.61 8.62
C GLY A 243 -4.03 32.43 7.65
N GLU A 244 -3.92 31.50 6.70
CA GLU A 244 -4.99 31.12 5.78
C GLU A 244 -5.62 29.77 6.18
N VAL A 245 -6.92 29.66 5.97
CA VAL A 245 -7.67 28.43 6.21
C VAL A 245 -7.47 27.48 5.04
N VAL A 246 -6.98 26.28 5.34
CA VAL A 246 -6.83 25.15 4.39
C VAL A 246 -7.76 24.03 4.84
N GLU A 247 -8.73 23.72 4.01
CA GLU A 247 -9.63 22.58 4.22
C GLU A 247 -9.05 21.36 3.48
N ASN A 248 -9.10 20.17 4.10
CA ASN A 248 -8.66 18.96 3.45
C ASN A 248 -9.62 17.80 3.71
N ALA A 249 -9.69 16.88 2.75
CA ALA A 249 -10.44 15.64 2.87
C ALA A 249 -9.69 14.48 2.23
N LEU A 250 -9.49 13.41 3.00
CA LEU A 250 -8.86 12.16 2.59
C LEU A 250 -9.92 11.18 2.14
N PHE A 251 -9.74 10.60 0.97
CA PHE A 251 -10.58 9.55 0.40
C PHE A 251 -9.78 8.27 0.17
N SER A 252 -10.44 7.12 0.33
CA SER A 252 -9.84 5.82 0.07
C SER A 252 -10.87 4.82 -0.47
N ASP A 253 -10.41 3.90 -1.33
CA ASP A 253 -11.17 2.71 -1.71
C ASP A 253 -10.64 1.43 -1.02
N GLY A 254 -9.67 1.59 -0.11
CA GLY A 254 -8.99 0.52 0.61
C GLY A 254 -7.69 0.04 -0.04
N LEU A 255 -7.42 0.39 -1.31
CA LEU A 255 -6.15 0.12 -2.01
C LEU A 255 -5.44 1.42 -2.40
N PHE A 256 -6.16 2.39 -2.92
CA PHE A 256 -5.66 3.72 -3.27
C PHE A 256 -6.23 4.79 -2.35
N THR A 257 -5.46 5.86 -2.18
CA THR A 257 -5.87 7.03 -1.41
C THR A 257 -5.54 8.30 -2.17
N PHE A 258 -6.32 9.34 -1.93
CA PHE A 258 -5.98 10.70 -2.33
C PHE A 258 -6.54 11.72 -1.34
N THR A 259 -5.94 12.89 -1.30
CA THR A 259 -6.42 14.03 -0.52
C THR A 259 -6.78 15.18 -1.46
N LEU A 260 -7.92 15.81 -1.18
CA LEU A 260 -8.27 17.10 -1.74
C LEU A 260 -7.95 18.19 -0.71
N TYR A 261 -7.26 19.23 -1.13
CA TYR A 261 -7.03 20.46 -0.39
C TYR A 261 -7.81 21.58 -1.05
N VAL A 262 -8.44 22.42 -0.25
CA VAL A 262 -9.15 23.62 -0.71
C VAL A 262 -8.67 24.80 0.12
N ASN A 263 -8.10 25.77 -0.56
CA ASN A 263 -7.60 27.03 0.01
C ASN A 263 -8.03 28.22 -0.83
N LYS A 264 -7.78 29.42 -0.34
CA LYS A 264 -7.98 30.64 -1.13
C LYS A 264 -6.98 30.64 -2.29
N ALA A 265 -7.45 30.98 -3.49
CA ALA A 265 -6.58 31.09 -4.65
C ALA A 265 -5.63 32.29 -4.51
N ASP A 266 -4.35 32.08 -4.82
CA ASP A 266 -3.41 33.19 -5.01
C ASP A 266 -3.78 33.92 -6.32
N SER A 267 -3.74 35.25 -6.31
CA SER A 267 -4.01 36.09 -7.48
C SER A 267 -3.03 35.86 -8.64
N THR A 268 -1.89 35.22 -8.37
CA THR A 268 -0.84 34.88 -9.35
C THR A 268 -0.85 33.39 -9.75
N ALA A 269 -1.73 32.57 -9.14
CA ALA A 269 -1.81 31.14 -9.43
C ALA A 269 -2.19 30.88 -10.89
N ALA A 270 -1.57 29.86 -11.48
CA ALA A 270 -1.99 29.35 -12.78
C ALA A 270 -3.40 28.76 -12.66
N THR A 271 -4.22 28.94 -13.69
CA THR A 271 -5.61 28.45 -13.70
C THR A 271 -5.69 26.93 -13.53
N GLU A 272 -4.69 26.20 -14.04
CA GLU A 272 -4.55 24.74 -13.94
C GLU A 272 -3.06 24.39 -13.84
N ASN A 273 -2.70 23.48 -12.97
CA ASN A 273 -1.33 22.98 -12.82
C ASN A 273 -1.34 21.46 -12.62
N THR A 274 -0.36 20.78 -13.22
CA THR A 274 -0.22 19.33 -13.11
C THR A 274 1.24 18.95 -12.91
N TRP A 275 1.48 18.13 -11.90
CA TRP A 275 2.77 17.51 -11.67
C TRP A 275 2.58 15.99 -11.46
N LYS A 276 3.48 15.19 -12.03
CA LYS A 276 3.43 13.73 -11.92
C LYS A 276 4.81 13.16 -11.65
N GLN A 277 4.91 12.31 -10.62
CA GLN A 277 6.11 11.53 -10.35
C GLN A 277 5.71 10.07 -10.05
N GLY A 278 6.12 9.16 -10.93
CA GLY A 278 5.72 7.77 -10.81
C GLY A 278 4.19 7.62 -10.80
N ALA A 279 3.67 7.03 -9.75
CA ALA A 279 2.23 6.87 -9.54
C ALA A 279 1.54 8.11 -8.95
N TYR A 280 2.30 9.03 -8.32
CA TYR A 280 1.72 10.22 -7.70
C TYR A 280 1.34 11.27 -8.74
N THR A 281 0.14 11.81 -8.57
CA THR A 281 -0.40 12.95 -9.31
C THR A 281 -0.68 14.07 -8.32
N ILE A 282 -0.19 15.27 -8.61
CA ILE A 282 -0.62 16.53 -8.01
C ILE A 282 -1.31 17.29 -9.13
N TYR A 283 -2.56 17.62 -8.93
CA TYR A 283 -3.37 18.40 -9.87
C TYR A 283 -4.07 19.51 -9.14
N SER A 284 -3.87 20.75 -9.54
CA SER A 284 -4.60 21.90 -8.99
C SER A 284 -5.35 22.68 -10.07
N GLU A 285 -6.51 23.21 -9.70
CA GLU A 285 -7.35 24.03 -10.55
C GLU A 285 -7.97 25.17 -9.72
N VAL A 286 -7.97 26.38 -10.27
CA VAL A 286 -8.59 27.54 -9.65
C VAL A 286 -10.05 27.64 -10.07
N MET A 287 -10.96 27.61 -9.10
CA MET A 287 -12.40 27.70 -9.28
C MET A 287 -12.97 28.91 -8.49
N GLY A 288 -13.18 30.03 -9.17
CA GLY A 288 -13.59 31.28 -8.52
C GLY A 288 -12.44 31.88 -7.69
N ASP A 289 -12.66 32.04 -6.39
CA ASP A 289 -11.67 32.54 -5.42
C ASP A 289 -10.96 31.41 -4.66
N LYS A 290 -11.16 30.16 -5.04
CA LYS A 290 -10.58 28.97 -4.42
C LYS A 290 -9.65 28.24 -5.36
N GLU A 291 -8.56 27.69 -4.80
CA GLU A 291 -7.72 26.69 -5.43
C GLU A 291 -8.01 25.32 -4.83
N ILE A 292 -8.24 24.33 -5.70
CA ILE A 292 -8.48 22.94 -5.30
C ILE A 292 -7.30 22.12 -5.77
N THR A 293 -6.63 21.45 -4.85
CA THR A 293 -5.46 20.62 -5.13
C THR A 293 -5.75 19.17 -4.78
N PHE A 294 -5.62 18.30 -5.77
CA PHE A 294 -5.63 16.85 -5.62
C PHE A 294 -4.19 16.35 -5.43
N ILE A 295 -3.97 15.49 -4.43
CA ILE A 295 -2.70 14.77 -4.22
C ILE A 295 -3.01 13.29 -3.99
N GLY A 296 -2.52 12.39 -4.86
CA GLY A 296 -2.77 10.96 -4.69
C GLY A 296 -2.23 10.08 -5.80
N GLN A 297 -2.43 8.78 -5.65
CA GLN A 297 -1.96 7.75 -6.59
C GLN A 297 -3.07 7.35 -7.57
N LEU A 298 -3.59 8.32 -8.32
CA LEU A 298 -4.55 8.07 -9.40
C LEU A 298 -4.09 8.73 -10.70
N PRO A 299 -4.58 8.26 -11.87
CA PRO A 299 -4.33 8.90 -13.15
C PRO A 299 -4.78 10.36 -13.19
N ILE A 300 -4.08 11.20 -13.96
CA ILE A 300 -4.40 12.63 -14.12
C ILE A 300 -5.86 12.83 -14.54
N ALA A 301 -6.40 12.00 -15.42
CA ALA A 301 -7.79 12.09 -15.85
C ALA A 301 -8.80 11.91 -14.70
N ALA A 302 -8.48 11.01 -13.75
CA ALA A 302 -9.28 10.82 -12.54
C ALA A 302 -9.17 12.04 -11.61
N ALA A 303 -7.94 12.53 -11.36
CA ALA A 303 -7.68 13.70 -10.53
C ALA A 303 -8.43 14.93 -11.06
N LYS A 304 -8.33 15.20 -12.36
CA LYS A 304 -9.04 16.29 -13.02
C LYS A 304 -10.55 16.18 -12.85
N ARG A 305 -11.13 15.02 -13.11
CA ARG A 305 -12.57 14.81 -12.97
C ARG A 305 -13.07 14.95 -11.53
N ILE A 306 -12.26 14.49 -10.54
CA ILE A 306 -12.58 14.64 -9.12
C ILE A 306 -12.60 16.12 -8.73
N VAL A 307 -11.55 16.88 -9.09
CA VAL A 307 -11.44 18.31 -8.80
C VAL A 307 -12.59 19.10 -9.45
N GLN A 308 -12.88 18.84 -10.71
CA GLN A 308 -13.98 19.49 -11.44
C GLN A 308 -15.37 19.11 -10.92
N GLY A 309 -15.48 18.03 -10.14
CA GLY A 309 -16.70 17.64 -9.42
C GLY A 309 -16.87 18.32 -8.07
N VAL A 310 -15.94 19.18 -7.64
CA VAL A 310 -16.07 19.89 -6.35
C VAL A 310 -17.11 21.01 -6.47
N THR A 311 -18.02 21.06 -5.51
CA THR A 311 -19.05 22.09 -5.40
C THR A 311 -19.06 22.68 -4.00
N PHE A 312 -19.22 24.01 -3.90
CA PHE A 312 -19.23 24.71 -2.61
C PHE A 312 -20.66 24.78 -2.06
N LEU A 313 -20.79 24.47 -0.77
CA LEU A 313 -22.07 24.56 -0.08
C LEU A 313 -22.39 26.04 0.20
N LYS A 314 -23.65 26.42 0.01
CA LYS A 314 -24.14 27.81 0.24
C LYS A 314 -24.39 28.03 1.70
#